data_107747ee3704541b10b55aeb72655388
#
_entry.id   107747ee3704541b10b55aeb72655388
#
_cell.length_a   1.000
_cell.length_b   1.000
_cell.length_c   1.000
_cell.angle_alpha   90.00
_cell.angle_beta   90.00
_cell.angle_gamma   90.00
#
_symmetry.space_group_name_H-M   'P 1'
#
loop_
_entity.id
_entity.type
_entity.pdbx_description
1 polymer ?
#
loop_
_entity_poly.entity_id
_entity_poly.type
_entity_poly.pdbx_seq_one_letter_code
_entity_poly.pdbx_strand_id
1 'polypeptide(L)'
;RRSLARERSTRVAMNRSRTIRPMSATETAEQAALRAKYREERDKRVRPDGNEQYLEPTGRFAHFLDDPYVPRVEREPLFDEVTVAFIGGGFSGLVTGARLKQAGIADVRLIEGGGDFGGAWYWNRYPGAMCDTAAMVYLPLLEETGHMPSQKYVFAPEIFGHAKRIATTFGLYDNALFSTQVSKLEWDDESSRWIIHTDRGDRIRARFVAMGTGPLHRPKL
;
A
#
# COMPACT_ATOMS: atom_id res chain seq x y z
N ARG A 1 42.93 2.58 -52.94
CA ARG A 1 41.76 2.40 -53.82
C ARG A 1 40.65 1.66 -53.07
N ARG A 2 39.47 2.26 -53.06
CA ARG A 2 38.10 1.86 -52.65
C ARG A 2 37.72 2.42 -51.31
N SER A 3 37.03 3.46 -51.34
CA SER A 3 35.58 3.72 -51.52
C SER A 3 34.81 3.66 -50.21
N LEU A 4 34.61 4.87 -49.71
CA LEU A 4 33.74 5.18 -48.55
C LEU A 4 32.29 5.09 -49.03
N ALA A 5 31.53 4.17 -48.48
CA ALA A 5 30.08 4.17 -48.52
C ALA A 5 29.55 4.99 -47.34
N ARG A 6 28.89 6.09 -47.67
CA ARG A 6 28.15 6.93 -46.71
C ARG A 6 26.84 6.22 -46.35
N GLU A 7 26.72 5.76 -45.14
CA GLU A 7 25.41 5.44 -44.55
C GLU A 7 24.69 6.73 -44.15
N ARG A 8 23.60 6.98 -44.84
CA ARG A 8 22.66 8.05 -44.48
C ARG A 8 21.82 7.61 -43.30
N SER A 9 22.11 8.19 -42.15
CA SER A 9 21.23 8.12 -40.96
C SER A 9 19.94 8.88 -41.25
N THR A 10 18.85 8.14 -41.42
CA THR A 10 17.50 8.71 -41.53
C THR A 10 17.03 9.07 -40.12
N ARG A 11 17.20 10.33 -39.76
CA ARG A 11 16.54 10.89 -38.55
C ARG A 11 15.04 10.89 -38.82
N VAL A 12 14.31 9.98 -38.15
CA VAL A 12 12.87 10.07 -38.02
C VAL A 12 12.57 11.22 -37.05
N ALA A 13 12.11 12.31 -37.59
CA ALA A 13 11.61 13.44 -36.83
C ALA A 13 10.29 13.01 -36.14
N MET A 14 10.38 12.68 -34.86
CA MET A 14 9.22 12.55 -33.99
C MET A 14 8.74 13.97 -33.62
N ASN A 15 7.99 14.58 -34.51
CA ASN A 15 7.24 15.79 -34.19
C ASN A 15 5.76 15.43 -34.20
N ARG A 16 5.17 15.41 -32.99
CA ARG A 16 3.75 15.73 -32.73
C ARG A 16 3.51 15.82 -31.23
N SER A 17 3.75 17.01 -30.68
CA SER A 17 3.02 17.44 -29.50
C SER A 17 1.52 17.41 -29.83
N ARG A 18 0.84 16.35 -29.48
CA ARG A 18 -0.61 16.35 -29.41
C ARG A 18 -0.99 17.26 -28.24
N THR A 19 -1.18 18.53 -28.54
CA THR A 19 -1.92 19.42 -27.64
C THR A 19 -3.29 18.79 -27.44
N ILE A 20 -3.54 18.23 -26.26
CA ILE A 20 -4.87 17.80 -25.84
C ILE A 20 -5.66 19.12 -25.74
N ARG A 21 -6.48 19.42 -26.77
CA ARG A 21 -7.46 20.49 -26.68
C ARG A 21 -8.36 20.19 -25.48
N PRO A 22 -8.54 21.11 -24.54
CA PRO A 22 -9.58 20.97 -23.55
C PRO A 22 -10.89 20.88 -24.32
N MET A 23 -11.58 19.75 -24.21
CA MET A 23 -12.95 19.63 -24.66
C MET A 23 -13.80 20.49 -23.74
N SER A 24 -14.03 21.75 -24.09
CA SER A 24 -15.15 22.51 -23.60
C SER A 24 -16.39 21.98 -24.31
N ALA A 25 -16.86 20.82 -23.90
CA ALA A 25 -18.19 20.37 -24.27
C ALA A 25 -19.18 21.29 -23.55
N THR A 26 -19.86 22.11 -24.29
CA THR A 26 -20.98 22.89 -23.76
C THR A 26 -21.96 21.88 -23.16
N GLU A 27 -22.16 21.94 -21.83
CA GLU A 27 -23.04 21.03 -21.12
C GLU A 27 -24.45 21.12 -21.72
N THR A 28 -25.04 20.00 -22.09
CA THR A 28 -26.40 19.95 -22.59
C THR A 28 -27.38 20.16 -21.43
N ALA A 29 -28.60 20.62 -21.75
CA ALA A 29 -29.66 20.80 -20.76
C ALA A 29 -29.97 19.47 -20.00
N GLU A 30 -29.90 18.35 -20.71
CA GLU A 30 -30.11 17.02 -20.13
C GLU A 30 -28.99 16.66 -19.13
N GLN A 31 -27.73 16.94 -19.47
CA GLN A 31 -26.59 16.73 -18.57
C GLN A 31 -26.68 17.61 -17.31
N ALA A 32 -27.10 18.87 -17.48
CA ALA A 32 -27.31 19.78 -16.36
C ALA A 32 -28.43 19.29 -15.44
N ALA A 33 -29.56 18.84 -16.00
CA ALA A 33 -30.68 18.26 -15.25
C ALA A 33 -30.25 16.98 -14.49
N LEU A 34 -29.48 16.10 -15.14
CA LEU A 34 -28.97 14.89 -14.50
C LEU A 34 -28.02 15.21 -13.34
N ARG A 35 -27.11 16.16 -13.51
CA ARG A 35 -26.24 16.63 -12.42
C ARG A 35 -27.01 17.28 -11.28
N ALA A 36 -28.06 18.02 -11.57
CA ALA A 36 -28.90 18.59 -10.52
C ALA A 36 -29.58 17.48 -9.71
N LYS A 37 -30.13 16.46 -10.37
CA LYS A 37 -30.69 15.28 -9.73
C LYS A 37 -29.67 14.55 -8.85
N TYR A 38 -28.46 14.32 -9.34
CA TYR A 38 -27.42 13.67 -8.53
C TYR A 38 -27.03 14.51 -7.31
N ARG A 39 -26.97 15.84 -7.42
CA ARG A 39 -26.72 16.72 -6.27
C ARG A 39 -27.84 16.62 -5.25
N GLU A 40 -29.07 16.69 -5.67
CA GLU A 40 -30.24 16.54 -4.79
C GLU A 40 -30.23 15.21 -4.04
N GLU A 41 -29.96 14.09 -4.75
CA GLU A 41 -29.88 12.77 -4.14
C GLU A 41 -28.68 12.62 -3.20
N ARG A 42 -27.55 13.25 -3.51
CA ARG A 42 -26.41 13.33 -2.61
C ARG A 42 -26.75 14.07 -1.34
N ASP A 43 -27.36 15.26 -1.49
CA ASP A 43 -27.62 16.19 -0.37
C ASP A 43 -28.62 15.59 0.64
N LYS A 44 -29.49 14.66 0.21
CA LYS A 44 -30.36 13.87 1.11
C LYS A 44 -29.56 12.93 2.04
N ARG A 45 -28.32 12.57 1.67
CA ARG A 45 -27.47 11.59 2.38
C ARG A 45 -26.29 12.22 3.10
N VAL A 46 -25.87 13.41 2.67
CA VAL A 46 -24.75 14.12 3.30
C VAL A 46 -25.20 14.70 4.63
N ARG A 47 -24.50 14.31 5.69
CA ARG A 47 -24.72 14.87 7.02
C ARG A 47 -24.00 16.21 7.16
N PRO A 48 -24.55 17.17 7.94
CA PRO A 48 -23.90 18.45 8.19
C PRO A 48 -22.54 18.33 8.89
N ASP A 49 -22.38 17.31 9.74
CA ASP A 49 -21.14 17.00 10.47
C ASP A 49 -20.08 16.31 9.61
N GLY A 50 -20.40 15.93 8.36
CA GLY A 50 -19.43 15.36 7.42
C GLY A 50 -18.63 14.20 8.01
N ASN A 51 -17.30 14.31 8.00
CA ASN A 51 -16.41 13.29 8.55
C ASN A 51 -16.35 13.27 10.08
N GLU A 52 -16.82 14.30 10.76
CA GLU A 52 -16.91 14.34 12.23
C GLU A 52 -17.90 13.33 12.79
N GLN A 53 -18.78 12.78 11.94
CA GLN A 53 -19.64 11.66 12.30
C GLN A 53 -18.87 10.38 12.68
N TYR A 54 -17.63 10.23 12.19
CA TYR A 54 -16.79 9.06 12.43
C TYR A 54 -15.84 9.35 13.59
N LEU A 55 -16.19 8.88 14.78
CA LEU A 55 -15.42 9.16 15.99
C LEU A 55 -14.18 8.28 16.09
N GLU A 56 -13.09 8.88 16.54
CA GLU A 56 -11.91 8.11 16.95
C GLU A 56 -12.22 7.32 18.22
N PRO A 57 -11.78 6.05 18.32
CA PRO A 57 -11.91 5.28 19.55
C PRO A 57 -11.10 5.93 20.67
N THR A 58 -11.81 6.51 21.66
CA THR A 58 -11.21 7.15 22.84
C THR A 58 -11.90 6.69 24.11
N GLY A 59 -11.34 7.00 25.27
CA GLY A 59 -11.90 6.64 26.56
C GLY A 59 -12.11 5.13 26.67
N ARG A 60 -13.33 4.69 26.99
CA ARG A 60 -13.68 3.26 27.13
C ARG A 60 -13.51 2.44 25.83
N PHE A 61 -13.39 3.09 24.70
CA PHE A 61 -13.21 2.45 23.38
C PHE A 61 -11.76 2.47 22.90
N ALA A 62 -10.83 3.05 23.64
CA ALA A 62 -9.42 3.14 23.24
C ALA A 62 -8.78 1.77 22.96
N HIS A 63 -9.25 0.72 23.64
CA HIS A 63 -8.76 -0.65 23.46
C HIS A 63 -9.00 -1.21 22.04
N PHE A 64 -9.89 -0.61 21.24
CA PHE A 64 -10.06 -1.00 19.83
C PHE A 64 -8.90 -0.55 18.94
N LEU A 65 -7.97 0.25 19.45
CA LEU A 65 -6.74 0.61 18.74
C LEU A 65 -5.60 -0.37 19.00
N ASP A 66 -5.75 -1.23 20.01
CA ASP A 66 -4.78 -2.27 20.33
C ASP A 66 -4.89 -3.44 19.35
N ASP A 67 -3.77 -4.14 19.15
CA ASP A 67 -3.76 -5.38 18.38
C ASP A 67 -4.39 -6.52 19.18
N PRO A 68 -5.56 -7.05 18.78
CA PRO A 68 -6.24 -8.10 19.52
C PRO A 68 -5.67 -9.50 19.25
N TYR A 69 -4.74 -9.67 18.31
CA TYR A 69 -4.29 -10.95 17.82
C TYR A 69 -2.89 -11.33 18.30
N VAL A 70 -2.01 -10.34 18.40
CA VAL A 70 -0.62 -10.56 18.79
C VAL A 70 -0.25 -9.55 19.86
N PRO A 71 0.14 -10.00 21.06
CA PRO A 71 0.59 -9.09 22.11
C PRO A 71 1.87 -8.37 21.67
N ARG A 72 1.95 -7.10 21.96
CA ARG A 72 3.14 -6.30 21.70
C ARG A 72 4.25 -6.74 22.67
N VAL A 73 5.33 -7.27 22.10
CA VAL A 73 6.53 -7.64 22.87
C VAL A 73 7.46 -6.43 22.91
N GLU A 74 7.95 -6.09 24.11
CA GLU A 74 8.93 -5.03 24.27
C GLU A 74 10.28 -5.44 23.68
N ARG A 75 10.97 -4.48 23.08
CA ARG A 75 12.32 -4.61 22.54
C ARG A 75 13.05 -3.29 22.63
N GLU A 76 14.36 -3.34 22.59
CA GLU A 76 15.19 -2.15 22.49
C GLU A 76 14.94 -1.39 21.16
N PRO A 77 15.10 -0.07 21.18
CA PRO A 77 15.06 0.74 19.98
C PRO A 77 16.10 0.30 18.94
N LEU A 78 15.71 0.30 17.68
CA LEU A 78 16.57 -0.08 16.58
C LEU A 78 17.16 1.17 15.91
N PHE A 79 18.48 1.13 15.70
CA PHE A 79 19.22 2.13 14.94
C PHE A 79 19.82 1.43 13.73
N ASP A 80 19.23 1.64 12.56
CA ASP A 80 19.49 0.86 11.35
C ASP A 80 19.62 1.77 10.12
N GLU A 81 20.31 1.29 9.09
CA GLU A 81 20.37 1.95 7.79
C GLU A 81 20.08 0.93 6.69
N VAL A 82 19.16 1.26 5.82
CA VAL A 82 18.69 0.38 4.73
C VAL A 82 18.58 1.15 3.41
N THR A 83 18.65 0.42 2.31
CA THR A 83 18.43 1.00 0.98
C THR A 83 16.97 1.40 0.80
N VAL A 84 16.03 0.53 1.16
CA VAL A 84 14.59 0.79 1.01
C VAL A 84 13.86 0.47 2.31
N ALA A 85 13.09 1.42 2.82
CA ALA A 85 12.10 1.17 3.84
C ALA A 85 10.69 1.21 3.23
N PHE A 86 9.87 0.23 3.54
CA PHE A 86 8.47 0.18 3.14
C PHE A 86 7.57 0.21 4.37
N ILE A 87 6.62 1.13 4.40
CA ILE A 87 5.69 1.31 5.52
C ILE A 87 4.36 0.65 5.15
N GLY A 88 4.03 -0.43 5.86
CA GLY A 88 2.85 -1.25 5.69
C GLY A 88 3.16 -2.67 5.21
N GLY A 89 2.64 -3.66 5.93
CA GLY A 89 2.83 -5.09 5.69
C GLY A 89 1.66 -5.77 4.96
N GLY A 90 0.82 -5.01 4.28
CA GLY A 90 -0.22 -5.53 3.39
C GLY A 90 0.34 -6.01 2.04
N PHE A 91 -0.54 -6.34 1.08
CA PHE A 91 -0.10 -6.82 -0.23
C PHE A 91 0.84 -5.85 -0.95
N SER A 92 0.68 -4.54 -0.78
CA SER A 92 1.62 -3.57 -1.37
C SER A 92 3.04 -3.77 -0.87
N GLY A 93 3.23 -3.91 0.45
CA GLY A 93 4.54 -4.16 1.06
C GLY A 93 5.11 -5.52 0.67
N LEU A 94 4.28 -6.56 0.70
CA LEU A 94 4.67 -7.92 0.33
C LEU A 94 5.12 -8.03 -1.12
N VAL A 95 4.34 -7.48 -2.06
CA VAL A 95 4.69 -7.50 -3.49
C VAL A 95 5.94 -6.66 -3.75
N THR A 96 6.04 -5.48 -3.15
CA THR A 96 7.22 -4.63 -3.32
C THR A 96 8.46 -5.31 -2.75
N GLY A 97 8.39 -5.85 -1.54
CA GLY A 97 9.51 -6.58 -0.93
C GLY A 97 9.96 -7.79 -1.75
N ALA A 98 9.00 -8.58 -2.24
CA ALA A 98 9.28 -9.73 -3.11
C ALA A 98 9.99 -9.29 -4.42
N ARG A 99 9.48 -8.26 -5.09
CA ARG A 99 10.06 -7.77 -6.36
C ARG A 99 11.43 -7.11 -6.15
N LEU A 100 11.65 -6.40 -5.05
CA LEU A 100 12.97 -5.86 -4.70
C LEU A 100 13.99 -6.97 -4.49
N LYS A 101 13.64 -8.02 -3.73
CA LYS A 101 14.53 -9.18 -3.56
C LYS A 101 14.82 -9.90 -4.88
N GLN A 102 13.83 -10.10 -5.74
CA GLN A 102 14.05 -10.65 -7.07
C GLN A 102 14.96 -9.78 -7.95
N ALA A 103 14.91 -8.47 -7.78
CA ALA A 103 15.82 -7.53 -8.45
C ALA A 103 17.21 -7.45 -7.82
N GLY A 104 17.51 -8.26 -6.79
CA GLY A 104 18.80 -8.26 -6.10
C GLY A 104 18.95 -7.20 -5.01
N ILE A 105 17.88 -6.49 -4.66
CA ILE A 105 17.86 -5.49 -3.58
C ILE A 105 17.36 -6.18 -2.31
N ALA A 106 18.28 -6.75 -1.55
CA ALA A 106 17.95 -7.48 -0.32
C ALA A 106 17.90 -6.59 0.93
N ASP A 107 18.53 -5.42 0.86
CA ASP A 107 18.60 -4.44 1.95
C ASP A 107 17.32 -3.60 2.02
N VAL A 108 16.28 -4.23 2.57
CA VAL A 108 14.91 -3.70 2.67
C VAL A 108 14.45 -3.82 4.12
N ARG A 109 13.71 -2.83 4.62
CA ARG A 109 13.00 -2.89 5.89
C ARG A 109 11.50 -2.71 5.67
N LEU A 110 10.70 -3.68 6.14
CA LEU A 110 9.24 -3.63 6.11
C LEU A 110 8.74 -3.29 7.52
N ILE A 111 8.04 -2.17 7.67
CA ILE A 111 7.56 -1.67 8.97
C ILE A 111 6.05 -1.80 9.00
N GLU A 112 5.52 -2.62 9.93
CA GLU A 112 4.11 -2.96 10.05
C GLU A 112 3.59 -2.68 11.46
N GLY A 113 2.44 -2.01 11.54
CA GLY A 113 1.77 -1.71 12.80
C GLY A 113 1.15 -2.93 13.48
N GLY A 114 0.73 -3.92 12.71
CA GLY A 114 0.20 -5.19 13.20
C GLY A 114 1.30 -6.18 13.59
N GLY A 115 0.90 -7.24 14.29
CA GLY A 115 1.81 -8.30 14.74
C GLY A 115 2.22 -9.30 13.65
N ASP A 116 1.69 -9.17 12.41
CA ASP A 116 2.06 -10.02 11.27
C ASP A 116 1.75 -9.31 9.95
N PHE A 117 2.26 -9.85 8.86
CA PHE A 117 1.86 -9.43 7.50
C PHE A 117 0.39 -9.72 7.25
N GLY A 118 -0.20 -8.98 6.29
CA GLY A 118 -1.57 -9.23 5.84
C GLY A 118 -2.41 -7.95 5.64
N GLY A 119 -2.02 -6.84 6.25
CA GLY A 119 -2.72 -5.56 6.12
C GLY A 119 -4.20 -5.68 6.48
N ALA A 120 -5.12 -5.29 5.57
CA ALA A 120 -6.56 -5.40 5.80
C ALA A 120 -7.00 -6.80 6.24
N TRP A 121 -6.35 -7.87 5.76
CA TRP A 121 -6.69 -9.26 6.09
C TRP A 121 -6.08 -9.75 7.40
N TYR A 122 -5.10 -9.06 7.92
CA TYR A 122 -4.64 -9.21 9.29
C TYR A 122 -5.66 -8.62 10.29
N TRP A 123 -6.18 -7.43 10.00
CA TRP A 123 -7.07 -6.71 10.92
C TRP A 123 -8.53 -7.19 10.85
N ASN A 124 -9.03 -7.56 9.65
CA ASN A 124 -10.44 -7.89 9.41
C ASN A 124 -10.67 -9.40 9.42
N ARG A 125 -10.82 -9.98 10.62
CA ARG A 125 -11.01 -11.42 10.83
C ARG A 125 -12.40 -11.79 11.35
N TYR A 126 -13.39 -10.97 11.07
CA TYR A 126 -14.77 -11.24 11.47
C TYR A 126 -15.37 -12.41 10.66
N PRO A 127 -16.39 -13.12 11.23
CA PRO A 127 -17.04 -14.24 10.52
C PRO A 127 -17.63 -13.79 9.18
N GLY A 128 -17.35 -14.55 8.13
CA GLY A 128 -17.84 -14.25 6.79
C GLY A 128 -17.04 -13.21 6.01
N ALA A 129 -15.95 -12.66 6.57
CA ALA A 129 -15.07 -11.76 5.84
C ALA A 129 -14.52 -12.44 4.57
N MET A 130 -14.70 -11.82 3.42
CA MET A 130 -14.26 -12.34 2.13
C MET A 130 -13.99 -11.20 1.14
N CYS A 131 -13.33 -11.51 0.04
CA CYS A 131 -13.14 -10.58 -1.06
C CYS A 131 -14.21 -10.77 -2.14
N ASP A 132 -14.79 -9.68 -2.63
CA ASP A 132 -15.75 -9.63 -3.74
C ASP A 132 -15.07 -9.57 -5.12
N THR A 133 -13.75 -9.48 -5.15
CA THR A 133 -12.94 -9.59 -6.37
C THR A 133 -12.52 -11.04 -6.58
N ALA A 134 -12.54 -11.50 -7.82
CA ALA A 134 -12.12 -12.87 -8.15
C ALA A 134 -10.68 -13.13 -7.68
N ALA A 135 -10.47 -14.22 -6.96
CA ALA A 135 -9.21 -14.54 -6.29
C ALA A 135 -8.00 -14.59 -7.23
N MET A 136 -8.19 -15.09 -8.46
CA MET A 136 -7.15 -15.15 -9.49
C MET A 136 -6.67 -13.76 -9.95
N VAL A 137 -7.43 -12.71 -9.66
CA VAL A 137 -7.07 -11.31 -9.99
C VAL A 137 -6.59 -10.57 -8.74
N TYR A 138 -7.20 -10.88 -7.60
CA TYR A 138 -6.96 -10.17 -6.36
C TYR A 138 -5.67 -10.62 -5.64
N LEU A 139 -5.42 -11.94 -5.59
CA LEU A 139 -4.24 -12.48 -4.90
C LEU A 139 -2.98 -12.32 -5.76
N PRO A 140 -1.97 -11.61 -5.29
CA PRO A 140 -0.75 -11.42 -6.06
C PRO A 140 0.19 -12.62 -5.95
N LEU A 141 1.12 -12.76 -6.90
CA LEU A 141 2.22 -13.72 -6.84
C LEU A 141 1.76 -15.19 -6.71
N LEU A 142 0.63 -15.53 -7.35
CA LEU A 142 0.09 -16.89 -7.32
C LEU A 142 1.05 -17.90 -7.93
N GLU A 143 1.65 -17.58 -9.07
CA GLU A 143 2.59 -18.44 -9.78
C GLU A 143 3.86 -18.65 -8.95
N GLU A 144 4.43 -17.59 -8.41
CA GLU A 144 5.67 -17.65 -7.64
C GLU A 144 5.51 -18.40 -6.32
N THR A 145 4.33 -18.34 -5.72
CA THR A 145 4.03 -19.04 -4.47
C THR A 145 3.45 -20.42 -4.67
N GLY A 146 3.08 -20.79 -5.91
CA GLY A 146 2.42 -22.04 -6.23
C GLY A 146 1.02 -22.18 -5.61
N HIS A 147 0.38 -21.05 -5.23
CA HIS A 147 -0.93 -21.08 -4.61
C HIS A 147 -2.04 -21.09 -5.65
N MET A 148 -2.94 -22.05 -5.56
CA MET A 148 -4.18 -22.10 -6.33
C MET A 148 -5.34 -21.73 -5.39
N PRO A 149 -6.08 -20.65 -5.63
CA PRO A 149 -7.23 -20.28 -4.82
C PRO A 149 -8.30 -21.39 -4.81
N SER A 150 -8.88 -21.64 -3.64
CA SER A 150 -9.86 -22.70 -3.44
C SER A 150 -11.18 -22.46 -4.16
N GLN A 151 -11.51 -21.20 -4.45
CA GLN A 151 -12.74 -20.80 -5.12
C GLN A 151 -12.61 -19.40 -5.74
N LYS A 152 -13.62 -19.01 -6.54
CA LYS A 152 -13.62 -17.72 -7.24
C LYS A 152 -13.53 -16.51 -6.29
N TYR A 153 -14.24 -16.56 -5.17
CA TYR A 153 -14.26 -15.51 -4.14
C TYR A 153 -13.86 -16.15 -2.81
N VAL A 154 -12.62 -15.93 -2.41
CA VAL A 154 -12.04 -16.59 -1.23
C VAL A 154 -12.31 -15.81 0.05
N PHE A 155 -12.39 -16.52 1.16
CA PHE A 155 -12.57 -15.97 2.48
C PHE A 155 -11.27 -15.41 3.08
N ALA A 156 -11.39 -14.50 4.03
CA ALA A 156 -10.28 -13.83 4.70
C ALA A 156 -9.18 -14.77 5.23
N PRO A 157 -9.48 -15.95 5.83
CA PRO A 157 -8.42 -16.85 6.29
C PRO A 157 -7.50 -17.34 5.19
N GLU A 158 -8.02 -17.61 3.98
CA GLU A 158 -7.20 -18.01 2.84
C GLU A 158 -6.35 -16.85 2.33
N ILE A 159 -6.93 -15.65 2.24
CA ILE A 159 -6.23 -14.44 1.80
C ILE A 159 -5.09 -14.09 2.76
N PHE A 160 -5.37 -14.15 4.07
CA PHE A 160 -4.36 -13.95 5.10
C PHE A 160 -3.27 -15.02 5.06
N GLY A 161 -3.66 -16.28 4.88
CA GLY A 161 -2.72 -17.38 4.69
C GLY A 161 -1.82 -17.19 3.46
N HIS A 162 -2.37 -16.65 2.37
CA HIS A 162 -1.61 -16.32 1.17
C HIS A 162 -0.61 -15.17 1.41
N ALA A 163 -0.99 -14.14 2.15
CA ALA A 163 -0.08 -13.06 2.53
C ALA A 163 1.16 -13.60 3.27
N LYS A 164 0.94 -14.50 4.24
CA LYS A 164 2.03 -15.17 4.98
C LYS A 164 2.85 -16.09 4.07
N ARG A 165 2.23 -16.76 3.13
CA ARG A 165 2.92 -17.58 2.12
C ARG A 165 3.88 -16.74 1.28
N ILE A 166 3.45 -15.57 0.80
CA ILE A 166 4.33 -14.63 0.10
C ILE A 166 5.51 -14.25 0.98
N ALA A 167 5.24 -13.82 2.21
CA ALA A 167 6.30 -13.40 3.14
C ALA A 167 7.34 -14.50 3.38
N THR A 168 6.88 -15.75 3.54
CA THR A 168 7.77 -16.91 3.74
C THR A 168 8.54 -17.25 2.46
N THR A 169 7.87 -17.30 1.32
CA THR A 169 8.48 -17.67 0.02
C THR A 169 9.63 -16.73 -0.33
N PHE A 170 9.48 -15.44 -0.04
CA PHE A 170 10.50 -14.43 -0.35
C PHE A 170 11.38 -14.06 0.85
N GLY A 171 11.29 -14.74 1.99
CA GLY A 171 12.09 -14.47 3.19
C GLY A 171 11.92 -13.05 3.72
N LEU A 172 10.69 -12.50 3.70
CA LEU A 172 10.44 -11.13 4.10
C LEU A 172 10.35 -10.93 5.61
N TYR A 173 10.13 -12.01 6.36
CA TYR A 173 10.09 -11.98 7.82
C TYR A 173 11.40 -11.48 8.43
N ASP A 174 12.55 -11.83 7.84
CA ASP A 174 13.87 -11.41 8.31
C ASP A 174 14.08 -9.89 8.22
N ASN A 175 13.30 -9.23 7.37
CA ASN A 175 13.38 -7.80 7.11
C ASN A 175 12.23 -7.01 7.74
N ALA A 176 11.35 -7.66 8.51
CA ALA A 176 10.13 -7.06 9.05
C ALA A 176 10.31 -6.52 10.47
N LEU A 177 9.66 -5.40 10.74
CA LEU A 177 9.43 -4.86 12.08
C LEU A 177 7.92 -4.82 12.32
N PHE A 178 7.43 -5.77 13.10
CA PHE A 178 6.02 -5.87 13.48
C PHE A 178 5.69 -5.07 14.74
N SER A 179 4.39 -4.84 14.97
CA SER A 179 3.86 -4.06 16.10
C SER A 179 4.59 -2.72 16.25
N THR A 180 4.95 -2.10 15.12
CA THR A 180 5.79 -0.91 15.05
C THR A 180 5.12 0.13 14.14
N GLN A 181 4.75 1.27 14.70
CA GLN A 181 4.12 2.36 13.97
C GLN A 181 5.13 3.47 13.66
N VAL A 182 5.19 3.88 12.40
CA VAL A 182 5.96 5.06 12.01
C VAL A 182 5.22 6.30 12.51
N SER A 183 5.90 7.08 13.33
CA SER A 183 5.38 8.33 13.91
C SER A 183 5.79 9.58 13.14
N LYS A 184 6.97 9.54 12.50
CA LYS A 184 7.51 10.69 11.77
C LYS A 184 8.46 10.25 10.66
N LEU A 185 8.45 10.99 9.55
CA LEU A 185 9.44 10.91 8.47
C LEU A 185 10.11 12.29 8.33
N GLU A 186 11.42 12.32 8.32
CA GLU A 186 12.22 13.52 8.11
C GLU A 186 13.22 13.27 6.98
N TRP A 187 13.37 14.24 6.10
CA TRP A 187 14.46 14.23 5.14
C TRP A 187 15.67 14.92 5.75
N ASP A 188 16.80 14.27 5.70
CA ASP A 188 18.10 14.81 6.11
C ASP A 188 18.93 15.17 4.87
N ASP A 189 19.08 16.45 4.61
CA ASP A 189 19.79 16.98 3.45
C ASP A 189 21.29 16.64 3.50
N GLU A 190 21.89 16.63 4.70
CA GLU A 190 23.32 16.38 4.87
C GLU A 190 23.70 14.94 4.44
N SER A 191 22.93 13.97 4.92
CA SER A 191 23.17 12.55 4.58
C SER A 191 22.42 12.10 3.32
N SER A 192 21.53 12.92 2.77
CA SER A 192 20.61 12.54 1.68
C SER A 192 19.86 11.25 2.00
N ARG A 193 19.27 11.20 3.19
CA ARG A 193 18.52 10.05 3.71
C ARG A 193 17.21 10.47 4.34
N TRP A 194 16.25 9.58 4.26
CA TRP A 194 15.07 9.61 5.11
C TRP A 194 15.42 9.12 6.50
N ILE A 195 14.97 9.82 7.52
CA ILE A 195 15.00 9.38 8.92
C ILE A 195 13.58 8.99 9.32
N ILE A 196 13.42 7.74 9.69
CA ILE A 196 12.14 7.14 10.06
C ILE A 196 12.13 6.98 11.57
N HIS A 197 11.18 7.63 12.24
CA HIS A 197 10.94 7.49 13.67
C HIS A 197 9.73 6.60 13.90
N THR A 198 9.78 5.76 14.91
CA THR A 198 8.68 4.88 15.28
C THR A 198 8.23 5.11 16.72
N ASP A 199 7.08 4.54 17.06
CA ASP A 199 6.50 4.54 18.40
C ASP A 199 7.28 3.64 19.40
N ARG A 200 8.34 2.97 18.92
CA ARG A 200 9.29 2.19 19.72
C ARG A 200 10.62 2.90 19.98
N GLY A 201 10.73 4.15 19.55
CA GLY A 201 11.98 4.91 19.67
C GLY A 201 13.01 4.56 18.60
N ASP A 202 12.66 3.76 17.59
CA ASP A 202 13.57 3.44 16.50
C ASP A 202 13.92 4.68 15.70
N ARG A 203 15.11 4.69 15.14
CA ARG A 203 15.59 5.68 14.19
C ARG A 203 16.28 4.98 13.03
N ILE A 204 15.52 4.79 11.95
CA ILE A 204 15.96 4.03 10.78
C ILE A 204 16.29 5.03 9.66
N ARG A 205 17.46 4.90 9.07
CA ARG A 205 17.88 5.68 7.91
C ARG A 205 17.57 4.89 6.64
N ALA A 206 16.96 5.53 5.65
CA ALA A 206 16.66 4.88 4.39
C ALA A 206 16.97 5.79 3.20
N ARG A 207 17.52 5.21 2.13
CA ARG A 207 17.72 5.94 0.87
C ARG A 207 16.39 6.23 0.18
N PHE A 208 15.48 5.27 0.22
CA PHE A 208 14.14 5.37 -0.35
C PHE A 208 13.10 4.94 0.69
N VAL A 209 11.99 5.65 0.71
CA VAL A 209 10.81 5.29 1.51
C VAL A 209 9.62 5.11 0.58
N ALA A 210 8.94 3.99 0.72
CA ALA A 210 7.68 3.73 0.05
C ALA A 210 6.59 3.48 1.11
N MET A 211 5.36 3.86 0.79
CA MET A 211 4.23 3.76 1.71
C MET A 211 3.08 2.98 1.08
N GLY A 212 2.55 2.02 1.85
CA GLY A 212 1.37 1.24 1.49
C GLY A 212 0.51 0.98 2.71
N THR A 213 0.14 2.06 3.43
CA THR A 213 -0.50 1.98 4.75
C THR A 213 -1.95 1.51 4.73
N GLY A 214 -2.62 1.59 3.57
CA GLY A 214 -4.02 1.16 3.42
C GLY A 214 -5.02 1.95 4.30
N PRO A 215 -6.32 1.86 4.02
CA PRO A 215 -7.33 2.59 4.77
C PRO A 215 -8.10 1.76 5.81
N LEU A 216 -7.95 0.41 5.83
CA LEU A 216 -8.86 -0.51 6.54
C LEU A 216 -8.23 -1.18 7.77
N HIS A 217 -7.40 -0.45 8.53
CA HIS A 217 -6.70 -0.99 9.70
C HIS A 217 -7.08 -0.30 11.03
N ARG A 218 -7.78 0.83 10.98
CA ARG A 218 -8.24 1.53 12.19
C ARG A 218 -9.75 1.63 12.19
N PRO A 219 -10.41 1.18 13.27
CA PRO A 219 -11.84 1.33 13.40
C PRO A 219 -12.21 2.81 13.60
N LYS A 220 -13.41 3.16 13.14
CA LYS A 220 -14.11 4.41 13.46
C LYS A 220 -15.44 4.04 14.08
N LEU A 221 -15.92 4.83 15.03
CA LEU A 221 -17.17 4.62 15.75
C LEU A 221 -18.27 5.55 15.24
#